data_4c0c7d5715e5a7fa6a5af162569551a9
#
_entry.id   4c0c7d5715e5a7fa6a5af162569551a9
#
_cell.length_a   1.000
_cell.length_b   1.000
_cell.length_c   1.000
_cell.angle_alpha   90.00
_cell.angle_beta   90.00
_cell.angle_gamma   90.00
#
_symmetry.space_group_name_H-M   'P 1'
#
loop_
_entity.id
_entity.type
_entity.pdbx_description
1 polymer ?
#
loop_
_entity_poly.entity_id
_entity_poly.type
_entity_poly.pdbx_seq_one_letter_code
_entity_poly.pdbx_strand_id
1 'polypeptide(L)'
;MEFKYILVMVTAPTREVGQQIINMLIEKKLAACVNMISPVNSCYLWKGKSYEEEEVLLVVKTRAELFEDEIVPAVKDIHPYDVPEIIALPILMGSQSYLDWIGEMTER
;
A
#
# COMPACT_ATOMS: atom_id res chain seq x y z
N MET A 1 2.78 7.13 -18.30
CA MET A 1 2.02 6.12 -17.54
C MET A 1 0.58 6.15 -18.00
N GLU A 2 0.08 5.02 -18.43
CA GLU A 2 -1.29 4.92 -18.92
C GLU A 2 -2.34 4.98 -17.82
N PHE A 3 -1.99 4.50 -16.63
CA PHE A 3 -2.93 4.44 -15.52
C PHE A 3 -2.68 5.59 -14.58
N LYS A 4 -3.74 6.32 -14.24
CA LYS A 4 -3.63 7.47 -13.36
C LYS A 4 -3.77 7.08 -11.88
N TYR A 5 -4.66 6.13 -11.59
CA TYR A 5 -4.96 5.71 -10.22
C TYR A 5 -4.63 4.24 -10.02
N ILE A 6 -4.17 3.91 -8.82
CA ILE A 6 -3.73 2.55 -8.49
C ILE A 6 -4.20 2.13 -7.11
N LEU A 7 -4.23 0.81 -6.91
CA LEU A 7 -4.28 0.20 -5.59
C LEU A 7 -2.87 -0.27 -5.29
N VAL A 8 -2.34 0.12 -4.14
CA VAL A 8 -1.05 -0.41 -3.68
C VAL A 8 -1.33 -1.41 -2.58
N MET A 9 -0.73 -2.59 -2.68
CA MET A 9 -0.90 -3.63 -1.68
C MET A 9 0.40 -3.77 -0.89
N VAL A 10 0.28 -3.70 0.42
CA VAL A 10 1.40 -3.81 1.36
C VAL A 10 0.99 -4.77 2.45
N THR A 11 1.81 -5.78 2.73
CA THR A 11 1.59 -6.62 3.91
C THR A 11 2.48 -6.15 5.05
N ALA A 12 2.02 -6.33 6.27
CA ALA A 12 2.78 -5.96 7.46
C ALA A 12 2.58 -7.02 8.53
N PRO A 13 3.56 -7.19 9.46
CA PRO A 13 3.50 -8.29 10.42
C PRO A 13 2.41 -8.14 11.48
N THR A 14 2.03 -6.92 11.84
CA THR A 14 1.07 -6.67 12.91
C THR A 14 0.16 -5.50 12.54
N ARG A 15 -0.97 -5.42 13.26
CA ARG A 15 -1.87 -4.26 13.12
C ARG A 15 -1.18 -2.96 13.48
N GLU A 16 -0.30 -2.99 14.49
CA GLU A 16 0.44 -1.80 14.93
C GLU A 16 1.35 -1.26 13.83
N VAL A 17 2.12 -2.14 13.19
CA VAL A 17 2.98 -1.73 12.07
C VAL A 17 2.12 -1.26 10.90
N GLY A 18 1.03 -1.98 10.61
CA GLY A 18 0.10 -1.56 9.57
C GLY A 18 -0.44 -0.15 9.82
N GLN A 19 -0.84 0.13 11.06
CA GLN A 19 -1.37 1.45 11.42
C GLN A 19 -0.31 2.55 11.27
N GLN A 20 0.94 2.26 11.62
CA GLN A 20 2.04 3.21 11.44
C GLN A 20 2.22 3.56 9.97
N ILE A 21 2.15 2.56 9.10
CA ILE A 21 2.26 2.78 7.66
C ILE A 21 1.08 3.61 7.15
N ILE A 22 -0.14 3.28 7.58
CA ILE A 22 -1.34 4.04 7.21
C ILE A 22 -1.19 5.50 7.62
N ASN A 23 -0.81 5.74 8.86
CA ASN A 23 -0.69 7.11 9.38
C ASN A 23 0.32 7.91 8.58
N MET A 24 1.46 7.31 8.25
CA MET A 24 2.48 7.96 7.45
C MET A 24 1.98 8.31 6.06
N LEU A 25 1.31 7.36 5.39
CA LEU A 25 0.81 7.57 4.03
C LEU A 25 -0.24 8.68 3.97
N ILE A 26 -1.17 8.68 4.91
CA ILE A 26 -2.23 9.70 4.97
C ILE A 26 -1.64 11.08 5.30
N GLU A 27 -0.76 11.13 6.28
CA GLU A 27 -0.15 12.38 6.74
C GLU A 27 0.67 13.05 5.65
N LYS A 28 1.37 12.25 4.86
CA LYS A 28 2.19 12.77 3.75
C LYS A 28 1.40 12.96 2.45
N LYS A 29 0.10 12.72 2.48
CA LYS A 29 -0.78 12.78 1.30
C LYS A 29 -0.30 11.84 0.18
N LEU A 30 0.23 10.71 0.56
CA LEU A 30 0.63 9.66 -0.38
C LEU A 30 -0.49 8.67 -0.63
N ALA A 31 -1.57 8.76 0.14
CA ALA A 31 -2.75 7.92 -0.02
C ALA A 31 -3.99 8.74 0.26
N ALA A 32 -5.04 8.52 -0.53
CA ALA A 32 -6.35 9.10 -0.27
C ALA A 32 -7.10 8.27 0.78
N CYS A 33 -6.92 6.97 0.72
CA CYS A 33 -7.60 6.03 1.60
C CYS A 33 -6.77 4.76 1.72
N VAL A 34 -6.74 4.19 2.90
CA VAL A 34 -6.12 2.89 3.13
C VAL A 34 -7.09 2.01 3.90
N ASN A 35 -7.34 0.82 3.39
CA ASN A 35 -8.08 -0.20 4.13
C ASN A 35 -7.08 -1.20 4.70
N MET A 36 -7.31 -1.60 5.94
CA MET A 36 -6.53 -2.67 6.56
C MET A 36 -7.41 -3.91 6.69
N ILE A 37 -6.95 -5.01 6.14
CA ILE A 37 -7.59 -6.31 6.27
C ILE A 37 -6.76 -7.14 7.23
N SER A 38 -7.40 -7.66 8.29
CA SER A 38 -6.70 -8.38 9.34
C SER A 38 -7.61 -9.47 9.91
N PRO A 39 -7.08 -10.68 10.12
CA PRO A 39 -5.76 -11.12 9.67
C PRO A 39 -5.82 -11.66 8.24
N VAL A 40 -4.65 -11.77 7.62
CA VAL A 40 -4.48 -12.54 6.39
C VAL A 40 -3.45 -13.63 6.67
N ASN A 41 -3.66 -14.82 6.10
CA ASN A 41 -2.71 -15.91 6.22
C ASN A 41 -1.80 -15.88 5.00
N SER A 42 -0.51 -15.72 5.24
CA SER A 42 0.49 -15.64 4.17
C SER A 42 1.39 -16.85 4.20
N CYS A 43 1.52 -17.50 3.06
CA CYS A 43 2.43 -18.62 2.88
C CYS A 43 3.43 -18.24 1.81
N TYR A 44 4.71 -18.34 2.10
CA TYR A 44 5.73 -17.85 1.16
C TYR A 44 7.05 -18.59 1.31
N LEU A 45 7.89 -18.42 0.31
CA LEU A 45 9.25 -18.98 0.28
C LEU A 45 10.24 -17.84 0.54
N TRP A 46 11.20 -18.10 1.42
CA TRP A 46 12.27 -17.16 1.71
C TRP A 46 13.55 -17.94 2.00
N LYS A 47 14.59 -17.70 1.20
CA LYS A 47 15.91 -18.34 1.34
C LYS A 47 15.80 -19.86 1.43
N GLY A 48 14.99 -20.46 0.56
CA GLY A 48 14.86 -21.91 0.44
C GLY A 48 13.97 -22.57 1.47
N LYS A 49 13.30 -21.78 2.31
CA LYS A 49 12.38 -22.30 3.32
C LYS A 49 10.98 -21.77 3.09
N SER A 50 9.99 -22.55 3.50
CA SER A 50 8.60 -22.10 3.45
C SER A 50 8.18 -21.58 4.83
N TYR A 51 7.41 -20.52 4.81
CA TYR A 51 6.88 -19.89 6.02
C TYR A 51 5.38 -19.73 5.89
N GLU A 52 4.72 -19.75 7.03
CA GLU A 52 3.28 -19.51 7.13
C GLU A 52 3.08 -18.56 8.30
N GLU A 53 2.53 -17.41 8.04
CA GLU A 53 2.39 -16.35 9.06
C GLU A 53 1.06 -15.63 8.91
N GLU A 54 0.57 -15.11 10.03
CA GLU A 54 -0.52 -14.15 10.01
C GLU A 54 0.06 -12.76 9.81
N GLU A 55 -0.57 -12.02 8.91
CA GLU A 55 -0.17 -10.64 8.62
C GLU A 55 -1.41 -9.78 8.51
N VAL A 56 -1.21 -8.50 8.25
CA VAL A 56 -2.27 -7.60 7.82
C VAL A 56 -1.99 -7.17 6.39
N LEU A 57 -3.05 -6.91 5.63
CA LEU A 57 -2.95 -6.42 4.26
C LEU A 57 -3.50 -5.01 4.20
N LEU A 58 -2.70 -4.09 3.69
CA LEU A 58 -3.11 -2.73 3.43
C LEU A 58 -3.45 -2.59 1.96
N VAL A 59 -4.61 -2.00 1.69
CA VAL A 59 -5.05 -1.69 0.33
C VAL A 59 -5.11 -0.17 0.23
N VAL A 60 -4.17 0.40 -0.51
CA VAL A 60 -3.94 1.85 -0.58
C VAL A 60 -4.48 2.37 -1.89
N LYS A 61 -5.33 3.41 -1.84
CA LYS A 61 -5.84 4.06 -3.05
C LYS A 61 -5.11 5.37 -3.25
N THR A 62 -4.47 5.52 -4.40
CA THR A 62 -3.63 6.67 -4.65
C THR A 62 -3.39 6.89 -6.14
N ARG A 63 -2.53 7.87 -6.46
CA ARG A 63 -2.13 8.16 -7.83
C ARG A 63 -0.87 7.38 -8.21
N ALA A 64 -0.86 6.89 -9.44
CA ALA A 64 0.24 6.09 -9.97
C ALA A 64 1.57 6.85 -9.95
N GLU A 65 1.55 8.15 -10.20
CA GLU A 65 2.77 8.96 -10.25
C GLU A 65 3.51 9.05 -8.92
N LEU A 66 2.85 8.72 -7.80
CA LEU A 66 3.47 8.77 -6.47
C LEU A 66 4.17 7.47 -6.10
N PHE A 67 3.97 6.40 -6.87
CA PHE A 67 4.37 5.06 -6.43
C PHE A 67 5.88 4.89 -6.29
N GLU A 68 6.60 5.08 -7.39
CA GLU A 68 8.01 4.68 -7.46
C GLU A 68 8.93 5.57 -6.63
N ASP A 69 8.76 6.88 -6.75
CA ASP A 69 9.68 7.84 -6.14
C ASP A 69 9.30 8.28 -4.73
N GLU A 70 8.04 8.08 -4.33
CA GLU A 70 7.59 8.53 -3.01
C GLU A 70 7.04 7.42 -2.13
N ILE A 71 6.10 6.63 -2.62
CA ILE A 71 5.45 5.60 -1.78
C ILE A 71 6.41 4.48 -1.41
N VAL A 72 7.10 3.91 -2.42
CA VAL A 72 8.01 2.78 -2.16
C VAL A 72 9.10 3.16 -1.16
N PRO A 73 9.83 4.28 -1.34
CA PRO A 73 10.84 4.65 -0.34
C PRO A 73 10.26 4.93 1.04
N ALA A 74 9.10 5.60 1.11
CA ALA A 74 8.49 5.94 2.40
C ALA A 74 8.07 4.71 3.19
N VAL A 75 7.49 3.71 2.51
CA VAL A 75 7.11 2.46 3.17
C VAL A 75 8.34 1.68 3.60
N LYS A 76 9.34 1.57 2.74
CA LYS A 76 10.58 0.87 3.08
C LYS A 76 11.27 1.46 4.30
N ASP A 77 11.19 2.77 4.45
CA ASP A 77 11.86 3.47 5.55
C ASP A 77 11.37 3.02 6.94
N ILE A 78 10.10 2.64 7.05
CA ILE A 78 9.53 2.25 8.33
C ILE A 78 9.11 0.79 8.41
N HIS A 79 9.22 0.04 7.32
CA HIS A 79 8.82 -1.35 7.30
C HIS A 79 9.90 -2.24 7.95
N PRO A 80 9.52 -3.20 8.82
CA PRO A 80 10.52 -4.04 9.49
C PRO A 80 11.15 -5.12 8.63
N TYR A 81 10.57 -5.42 7.45
CA TYR A 81 11.12 -6.46 6.57
C TYR A 81 12.22 -5.91 5.67
N ASP A 82 13.19 -6.76 5.34
CA ASP A 82 14.23 -6.43 4.36
C ASP A 82 13.63 -6.22 2.98
N VAL A 83 12.69 -7.09 2.60
CA VAL A 83 12.04 -7.05 1.29
C VAL A 83 10.53 -7.07 1.50
N PRO A 84 9.92 -5.92 1.80
CA PRO A 84 8.48 -5.87 2.00
C PRO A 84 7.72 -5.99 0.69
N GLU A 85 6.51 -6.55 0.77
CA GLU A 85 5.60 -6.55 -0.38
C GLU A 85 5.06 -5.14 -0.56
N ILE A 86 5.37 -4.53 -1.70
CA ILE A 86 4.82 -3.23 -2.10
C ILE A 86 4.56 -3.33 -3.59
N ILE A 87 3.34 -3.67 -3.95
CA ILE A 87 2.98 -3.85 -5.35
C ILE A 87 1.77 -3.01 -5.70
N ALA A 88 1.63 -2.68 -6.97
CA ALA A 88 0.53 -1.84 -7.41
C ALA A 88 -0.26 -2.52 -8.52
N LEU A 89 -1.56 -2.34 -8.48
CA LEU A 89 -2.49 -2.76 -9.54
C LEU A 89 -3.18 -1.53 -10.09
N PRO A 90 -3.41 -1.45 -11.38
CA PRO A 90 -4.13 -0.30 -11.93
C PRO A 90 -5.59 -0.35 -11.54
N ILE A 91 -6.17 0.81 -11.25
CA ILE A 91 -7.62 0.94 -11.16
C ILE A 91 -8.10 1.20 -12.58
N LEU A 92 -8.55 0.15 -13.21
CA LEU A 92 -8.95 0.22 -14.62
C LEU A 92 -10.18 1.09 -14.82
N MET A 93 -11.16 0.97 -13.93
CA MET A 93 -12.42 1.70 -13.99
C MET A 93 -12.91 1.98 -12.57
N GLY A 94 -13.55 3.10 -12.39
CA GLY A 94 -14.15 3.48 -11.12
C GLY A 94 -15.16 4.58 -11.32
N SER A 95 -16.00 4.85 -10.29
CA SER A 95 -16.90 5.97 -10.40
C SER A 95 -16.08 7.26 -10.48
N GLN A 96 -16.48 8.17 -11.36
CA GLN A 96 -15.68 9.35 -11.63
C GLN A 96 -15.51 10.23 -10.38
N SER A 97 -16.57 10.38 -9.59
CA SER A 97 -16.50 11.16 -8.36
C SER A 97 -15.49 10.59 -7.36
N TYR A 98 -15.40 9.27 -7.27
CA TYR A 98 -14.42 8.63 -6.37
C TYR A 98 -12.99 8.79 -6.87
N LEU A 99 -12.79 8.62 -8.17
CA LEU A 99 -11.47 8.80 -8.77
C LEU A 99 -10.99 10.25 -8.62
N ASP A 100 -11.88 11.21 -8.83
CA ASP A 100 -11.56 12.62 -8.62
C ASP A 100 -11.17 12.90 -7.18
N TRP A 101 -11.87 12.27 -6.24
CA TRP A 101 -11.56 12.41 -4.82
C TRP A 101 -10.17 11.87 -4.48
N ILE A 102 -9.80 10.72 -5.06
CA ILE A 102 -8.44 10.20 -4.88
C ILE A 102 -7.41 11.23 -5.34
N GLY A 103 -7.65 11.82 -6.50
CA GLY A 103 -6.76 12.84 -7.06
C GLY A 103 -6.64 14.06 -6.16
N GLU A 104 -7.76 14.56 -5.67
CA GLU A 104 -7.78 15.74 -4.81
C GLU A 104 -7.03 15.51 -3.50
N MET A 105 -7.21 14.35 -2.88
CA MET A 105 -6.60 14.06 -1.57
C MET A 105 -5.11 13.82 -1.65
N THR A 106 -4.61 13.50 -2.83
CA THR A 106 -3.18 13.24 -3.05
C THR A 106 -2.51 14.31 -3.89
N GLU A 107 -3.14 15.46 -4.03
CA GLU A 107 -2.64 16.57 -4.83
C GLU A 107 -1.36 17.15 -4.26
N ARG A 108 -0.44 17.54 -5.19
CA ARG A 108 0.88 18.11 -4.85
C ARG A 108 0.91 19.61 -5.06
#